data_e1aa0c0fb71f8e780e47ec1a2112824d
#
_entry.id   e1aa0c0fb71f8e780e47ec1a2112824d
#
_cell.length_a   1.000
_cell.length_b   1.000
_cell.length_c   1.000
_cell.angle_alpha   90.00
_cell.angle_beta   90.00
_cell.angle_gamma   90.00
#
_symmetry.space_group_name_H-M   'P 1'
#
loop_
_entity.id
_entity.type
_entity.pdbx_description
1 polymer ?
#
loop_
_entity_poly.entity_id
_entity_poly.type
_entity_poly.pdbx_seq_one_letter_code
_entity_poly.pdbx_strand_id
1 'polypeptide(L)'
;MPVPARIVVEPPPRPGCGDYASNVALQLAGPAGRPAREVAEILRKRLAGSAGIARVEIAGPGFLNFTLGDGALTALVRDVLAQGDGYGGTWAAQSPDDVGDVPGDDSGDAFDGDGSGDANDGVLERGFGPVAGSSAGGAREAVVGEVLGRIDAAAGLGGHRDGGCPALAPVPYDLDTLTARLGSDEARWVLLRPAAHDPVRLPERPVQRESNPRFRVQYACARARALVRNAGELGFVSEPGDVGEEHPAAVAGVAADARPASQPSPRHAAAAPVTSRSLHALQTLLATYPSVIDVAARLRAPDRVVRHLEATADAFFRWHDDFPPLPVGEQKPLAVHRARLALAEASGTVLANGLRLLGISAPAHL
;
A
#
# COMPACT_ATOMS: atom_id res chain seq x y z
N MET A 1 13.47 34.17 -1.88
CA MET A 1 13.96 33.13 -2.80
C MET A 1 12.77 32.32 -3.28
N PRO A 2 12.62 32.05 -4.56
CA PRO A 2 11.55 31.16 -5.01
C PRO A 2 11.81 29.74 -4.47
N VAL A 3 10.79 29.16 -3.85
CA VAL A 3 10.81 27.75 -3.43
C VAL A 3 10.62 26.90 -4.69
N PRO A 4 11.38 25.78 -4.87
CA PRO A 4 11.18 24.90 -5.99
C PRO A 4 9.73 24.45 -6.07
N ALA A 5 9.16 24.41 -7.26
CA ALA A 5 7.78 23.98 -7.48
C ALA A 5 7.55 22.51 -7.04
N ARG A 6 8.63 21.73 -6.92
CA ARG A 6 8.59 20.34 -6.47
C ARG A 6 9.88 19.99 -5.71
N ILE A 7 9.72 19.60 -4.45
CA ILE A 7 10.78 18.96 -3.68
C ILE A 7 10.57 17.45 -3.77
N VAL A 8 11.61 16.74 -4.24
CA VAL A 8 11.59 15.29 -4.34
C VAL A 8 12.34 14.70 -3.15
N VAL A 9 11.70 13.81 -2.43
CA VAL A 9 12.27 13.01 -1.35
C VAL A 9 11.99 11.55 -1.70
N GLU A 10 13.05 10.76 -1.86
CA GLU A 10 12.98 9.37 -2.32
C GLU A 10 13.92 8.51 -1.48
N PRO A 11 13.71 7.18 -1.40
CA PRO A 11 14.68 6.29 -0.80
C PRO A 11 16.04 6.43 -1.52
N PRO A 12 17.17 6.44 -0.78
CA PRO A 12 18.49 6.59 -1.38
C PRO A 12 18.82 5.36 -2.27
N PRO A 13 19.54 5.56 -3.39
CA PRO A 13 19.86 4.48 -4.33
C PRO A 13 20.82 3.44 -3.73
N ARG A 14 21.46 3.72 -2.60
CA ARG A 14 22.38 2.82 -1.91
C ARG A 14 21.88 2.53 -0.49
N PRO A 15 21.79 1.25 -0.09
CA PRO A 15 21.48 0.88 1.27
C PRO A 15 22.50 1.46 2.26
N GLY A 16 22.05 1.89 3.44
CA GLY A 16 22.91 2.43 4.49
C GLY A 16 23.23 3.93 4.36
N CYS A 17 22.65 4.63 3.39
CA CYS A 17 22.78 6.08 3.23
C CYS A 17 21.60 6.86 3.85
N GLY A 18 20.99 6.37 4.92
CA GLY A 18 19.77 6.91 5.51
C GLY A 18 18.51 6.29 4.93
N ASP A 19 17.35 6.78 5.35
CA ASP A 19 16.02 6.27 4.97
C ASP A 19 15.49 7.00 3.74
N TYR A 20 15.79 8.28 3.61
CA TYR A 20 15.38 9.12 2.48
C TYR A 20 16.53 10.00 1.99
N ALA A 21 16.44 10.40 0.72
CA ALA A 21 17.36 11.34 0.09
C ALA A 21 16.61 12.43 -0.67
N SER A 22 17.17 13.63 -0.74
CA SER A 22 16.64 14.73 -1.51
C SER A 22 17.74 15.49 -2.25
N ASN A 23 17.43 15.96 -3.44
CA ASN A 23 18.27 16.82 -4.27
C ASN A 23 17.90 18.31 -4.12
N VAL A 24 17.12 18.67 -3.13
CA VAL A 24 16.58 20.03 -2.96
C VAL A 24 17.69 21.09 -2.89
N ALA A 25 18.85 20.79 -2.30
CA ALA A 25 19.95 21.73 -2.23
C ALA A 25 20.60 21.98 -3.61
N LEU A 26 20.61 20.97 -4.50
CA LEU A 26 21.03 21.13 -5.88
C LEU A 26 20.08 22.05 -6.65
N GLN A 27 18.78 21.88 -6.45
CA GLN A 27 17.75 22.72 -7.09
C GLN A 27 17.81 24.18 -6.62
N LEU A 28 18.12 24.38 -5.34
CA LEU A 28 18.20 25.72 -4.73
C LEU A 28 19.53 26.43 -5.01
N ALA A 29 20.57 25.75 -5.42
CA ALA A 29 21.92 26.30 -5.62
C ALA A 29 21.95 27.48 -6.60
N GLY A 30 21.33 27.32 -7.78
CA GLY A 30 21.20 28.36 -8.80
C GLY A 30 20.45 29.59 -8.28
N PRO A 31 19.20 29.45 -7.81
CA PRO A 31 18.43 30.56 -7.25
C PRO A 31 19.09 31.24 -6.02
N ALA A 32 19.90 30.49 -5.28
CA ALA A 32 20.62 31.01 -4.12
C ALA A 32 21.94 31.72 -4.47
N GLY A 33 22.44 31.55 -5.69
CA GLY A 33 23.75 32.02 -6.10
C GLY A 33 24.90 31.42 -5.24
N ARG A 34 24.72 30.18 -4.74
CA ARG A 34 25.66 29.50 -3.86
C ARG A 34 25.94 28.07 -4.33
N PRO A 35 27.14 27.54 -4.03
CA PRO A 35 27.39 26.12 -4.28
C PRO A 35 26.35 25.21 -3.58
N ALA A 36 25.92 24.16 -4.26
CA ALA A 36 24.88 23.25 -3.72
C ALA A 36 25.25 22.66 -2.35
N ARG A 37 26.54 22.41 -2.11
CA ARG A 37 27.04 21.91 -0.83
C ARG A 37 26.87 22.91 0.32
N GLU A 38 27.04 24.21 0.05
CA GLU A 38 26.78 25.27 1.06
C GLU A 38 25.28 25.36 1.37
N VAL A 39 24.44 25.27 0.34
CA VAL A 39 22.98 25.24 0.53
C VAL A 39 22.59 24.02 1.33
N ALA A 40 23.18 22.85 1.05
CA ALA A 40 22.93 21.61 1.80
C ALA A 40 23.33 21.76 3.28
N GLU A 41 24.47 22.42 3.58
CA GLU A 41 24.88 22.69 4.97
C GLU A 41 23.89 23.60 5.71
N ILE A 42 23.36 24.63 5.05
CA ILE A 42 22.34 25.51 5.63
C ILE A 42 21.07 24.72 5.93
N LEU A 43 20.64 23.91 4.98
CA LEU A 43 19.44 23.06 5.15
C LEU A 43 19.66 22.03 6.26
N ARG A 44 20.80 21.35 6.28
CA ARG A 44 21.17 20.39 7.31
C ARG A 44 21.06 21.00 8.71
N LYS A 45 21.64 22.19 8.91
CA LYS A 45 21.55 22.89 10.20
C LYS A 45 20.13 23.25 10.61
N ARG A 46 19.28 23.62 9.67
CA ARG A 46 17.88 23.97 9.94
C ARG A 46 16.98 22.77 10.20
N LEU A 47 17.29 21.64 9.57
CA LEU A 47 16.55 20.40 9.71
C LEU A 47 17.04 19.54 10.88
N ALA A 48 18.27 19.79 11.36
CA ALA A 48 18.77 19.18 12.58
C ALA A 48 17.90 19.58 13.77
N GLY A 49 17.27 18.59 14.42
CA GLY A 49 16.34 18.81 15.53
C GLY A 49 14.86 18.93 15.12
N SER A 50 14.53 18.79 13.85
CA SER A 50 13.13 18.63 13.43
C SER A 50 12.57 17.32 13.96
N ALA A 51 11.33 17.34 14.43
CA ALA A 51 10.66 16.15 14.93
C ALA A 51 10.66 15.03 13.88
N GLY A 52 10.99 13.82 14.29
CA GLY A 52 11.05 12.66 13.41
C GLY A 52 12.34 12.47 12.61
N ILE A 53 13.29 13.44 12.62
CA ILE A 53 14.58 13.33 11.96
C ILE A 53 15.68 13.09 13.00
N ALA A 54 16.29 11.91 12.99
CA ALA A 54 17.43 11.59 13.85
C ALA A 54 18.72 12.21 13.32
N ARG A 55 18.95 12.18 11.99
CA ARG A 55 20.18 12.64 11.37
C ARG A 55 19.97 13.13 9.94
N VAL A 56 20.72 14.17 9.56
CA VAL A 56 20.79 14.65 8.17
C VAL A 56 22.27 14.64 7.75
N GLU A 57 22.57 13.91 6.70
CA GLU A 57 23.92 13.80 6.13
C GLU A 57 23.97 14.39 4.72
N ILE A 58 25.13 14.95 4.36
CA ILE A 58 25.34 15.49 3.02
C ILE A 58 26.18 14.50 2.22
N ALA A 59 25.63 14.04 1.09
CA ALA A 59 26.30 13.14 0.18
C ALA A 59 26.64 13.84 -1.15
N GLY A 60 27.80 13.50 -1.71
CA GLY A 60 28.25 13.99 -3.00
C GLY A 60 28.20 15.52 -3.13
N PRO A 61 27.67 16.06 -4.24
CA PRO A 61 27.70 17.50 -4.55
C PRO A 61 26.67 18.32 -3.77
N GLY A 62 25.81 17.72 -2.95
CA GLY A 62 24.77 18.42 -2.18
C GLY A 62 23.46 17.63 -2.04
N PHE A 63 23.49 16.30 -2.14
CA PHE A 63 22.35 15.48 -1.74
C PHE A 63 22.22 15.47 -0.22
N LEU A 64 21.00 15.56 0.27
CA LEU A 64 20.67 15.43 1.68
C LEU A 64 20.10 14.03 1.93
N ASN A 65 20.75 13.28 2.80
CA ASN A 65 20.28 11.98 3.27
C ASN A 65 19.71 12.14 4.68
N PHE A 66 18.51 11.61 4.90
CA PHE A 66 17.79 11.70 6.16
C PHE A 66 17.73 10.32 6.81
N THR A 67 18.05 10.27 8.09
CA THR A 67 17.77 9.13 8.94
C THR A 67 16.61 9.51 9.87
N LEU A 68 15.55 8.71 9.88
CA LEU A 68 14.41 8.93 10.75
C LEU A 68 14.75 8.53 12.20
N GLY A 69 14.12 9.20 13.16
CA GLY A 69 14.22 8.84 14.57
C GLY A 69 13.27 7.70 14.92
N ASP A 70 13.55 7.02 16.03
CA ASP A 70 12.78 5.87 16.53
C ASP A 70 11.28 6.17 16.73
N GLY A 71 10.94 7.44 16.99
CA GLY A 71 9.54 7.88 17.11
C GLY A 71 8.81 8.14 15.79
N ALA A 72 9.51 8.17 14.64
CA ALA A 72 8.89 8.53 13.35
C ALA A 72 7.85 7.50 12.90
N LEU A 73 8.14 6.20 13.07
CA LEU A 73 7.18 5.14 12.79
C LEU A 73 5.95 5.22 13.71
N THR A 74 6.19 5.44 15.00
CA THR A 74 5.10 5.59 15.99
C THR A 74 4.21 6.79 15.65
N ALA A 75 4.80 7.93 15.24
CA ALA A 75 4.06 9.11 14.81
C ALA A 75 3.25 8.81 13.53
N LEU A 76 3.87 8.20 12.52
CA LEU A 76 3.19 7.80 11.28
C LEU A 76 1.98 6.89 11.57
N VAL A 77 2.18 5.83 12.36
CA VAL A 77 1.10 4.90 12.70
C VAL A 77 -0.03 5.63 13.43
N ARG A 78 0.30 6.52 14.38
CA ARG A 78 -0.70 7.34 15.07
C ARG A 78 -1.47 8.23 14.11
N ASP A 79 -0.79 8.87 13.16
CA ASP A 79 -1.42 9.76 12.18
C ASP A 79 -2.35 8.98 11.24
N VAL A 80 -1.93 7.79 10.77
CA VAL A 80 -2.77 6.92 9.94
C VAL A 80 -4.03 6.50 10.68
N LEU A 81 -3.89 6.04 11.93
CA LEU A 81 -5.03 5.58 12.72
C LEU A 81 -5.95 6.73 13.14
N ALA A 82 -5.40 7.90 13.47
CA ALA A 82 -6.19 9.08 13.83
C ALA A 82 -7.02 9.63 12.66
N GLN A 83 -6.47 9.60 11.44
CA GLN A 83 -7.17 10.03 10.24
C GLN A 83 -8.11 8.94 9.70
N GLY A 84 -7.83 7.67 9.98
CA GLY A 84 -8.66 6.54 9.55
C GLY A 84 -8.97 6.57 8.06
N ASP A 85 -10.25 6.59 7.71
CA ASP A 85 -10.71 6.65 6.33
C ASP A 85 -10.28 7.91 5.57
N GLY A 86 -9.93 8.98 6.28
CA GLY A 86 -9.42 10.22 5.70
C GLY A 86 -7.93 10.20 5.36
N TYR A 87 -7.17 9.19 5.80
CA TYR A 87 -5.74 9.16 5.52
C TYR A 87 -5.45 9.01 4.01
N GLY A 88 -4.69 9.93 3.50
CA GLY A 88 -4.35 10.01 2.06
C GLY A 88 -5.27 10.91 1.24
N GLY A 89 -6.31 11.52 1.83
CA GLY A 89 -7.18 12.43 1.10
C GLY A 89 -8.11 13.24 2.00
N THR A 90 -8.59 14.34 1.45
CA THR A 90 -9.60 15.21 2.10
C THR A 90 -11.05 14.77 1.81
N TRP A 91 -11.25 13.55 1.30
CA TRP A 91 -12.59 13.11 0.98
C TRP A 91 -13.40 12.93 2.27
N ALA A 92 -14.45 13.76 2.40
CA ALA A 92 -15.45 13.57 3.44
C ALA A 92 -16.02 12.15 3.26
N ALA A 93 -16.04 11.38 4.34
CA ALA A 93 -16.64 10.06 4.36
C ALA A 93 -18.05 10.15 3.73
N GLN A 94 -18.19 9.68 2.51
CA GLN A 94 -19.50 9.31 1.99
C GLN A 94 -19.94 8.14 2.85
N SER A 95 -21.04 8.36 3.58
CA SER A 95 -21.61 7.39 4.49
C SER A 95 -21.77 6.03 3.81
N PRO A 96 -21.57 4.90 4.54
CA PRO A 96 -21.76 3.56 4.00
C PRO A 96 -23.16 3.27 3.48
N ASP A 97 -24.11 4.19 3.70
CA ASP A 97 -25.53 4.05 3.34
C ASP A 97 -25.83 4.26 1.85
N ASP A 98 -24.84 4.63 1.02
CA ASP A 98 -25.04 4.86 -0.43
C ASP A 98 -24.68 3.66 -1.32
N VAL A 99 -24.28 2.53 -0.72
CA VAL A 99 -24.23 1.24 -1.41
C VAL A 99 -25.57 0.57 -1.19
N GLY A 100 -26.49 0.75 -2.17
CA GLY A 100 -27.82 0.18 -2.15
C GLY A 100 -27.81 -1.28 -1.70
N ASP A 101 -28.62 -1.51 -0.70
CA ASP A 101 -28.98 -2.81 -0.15
C ASP A 101 -29.35 -3.77 -1.30
N VAL A 102 -28.42 -4.66 -1.65
CA VAL A 102 -28.74 -5.76 -2.56
C VAL A 102 -29.49 -6.77 -1.71
N PRO A 103 -30.79 -7.02 -1.96
CA PRO A 103 -31.54 -8.00 -1.20
C PRO A 103 -30.83 -9.34 -1.27
N GLY A 104 -30.46 -9.89 -0.12
CA GLY A 104 -29.96 -11.24 -0.01
C GLY A 104 -31.05 -12.20 -0.55
N ASP A 105 -30.73 -12.89 -1.63
CA ASP A 105 -31.52 -14.02 -2.10
C ASP A 105 -31.27 -15.20 -1.14
N ASP A 106 -32.18 -15.31 -0.18
CA ASP A 106 -32.24 -16.40 0.79
C ASP A 106 -33.03 -17.56 0.14
N SER A 107 -32.41 -18.23 -0.84
CA SER A 107 -32.90 -19.51 -1.35
C SER A 107 -32.07 -20.64 -0.79
N GLY A 108 -32.45 -21.06 0.41
CA GLY A 108 -32.10 -22.38 0.91
C GLY A 108 -32.70 -23.46 0.00
N ASP A 109 -31.85 -24.20 -0.66
CA ASP A 109 -32.25 -25.48 -1.26
C ASP A 109 -31.38 -26.60 -0.70
N ALA A 110 -32.15 -27.53 -0.11
CA ALA A 110 -31.67 -28.77 0.46
C ALA A 110 -31.09 -29.66 -0.64
N PHE A 111 -29.91 -30.19 -0.40
CA PHE A 111 -29.31 -31.25 -1.23
C PHE A 111 -29.79 -32.61 -0.74
N ASP A 112 -30.63 -33.25 -1.52
CA ASP A 112 -30.88 -34.68 -1.47
C ASP A 112 -30.50 -35.34 -2.80
N GLY A 113 -29.62 -36.26 -2.73
CA GLY A 113 -29.45 -37.57 -3.26
C GLY A 113 -29.38 -37.86 -4.75
N ASP A 114 -28.26 -38.50 -5.09
CA ASP A 114 -28.09 -39.71 -5.92
C ASP A 114 -28.50 -39.67 -7.40
N GLY A 115 -27.61 -40.10 -8.27
CA GLY A 115 -27.90 -40.42 -9.66
C GLY A 115 -26.71 -40.36 -10.61
N SER A 116 -25.98 -41.46 -10.67
CA SER A 116 -25.07 -41.84 -11.73
C SER A 116 -25.60 -41.62 -13.14
N GLY A 117 -24.82 -41.09 -14.05
CA GLY A 117 -25.16 -41.01 -15.48
C GLY A 117 -24.03 -40.48 -16.35
N ASP A 118 -23.42 -41.37 -17.05
CA ASP A 118 -22.40 -41.23 -18.07
C ASP A 118 -22.70 -40.24 -19.20
N ALA A 119 -21.58 -39.69 -19.74
CA ALA A 119 -21.35 -39.27 -21.13
C ALA A 119 -22.23 -38.17 -21.72
N ASN A 120 -21.66 -37.04 -22.00
CA ASN A 120 -21.43 -36.63 -23.38
C ASN A 120 -20.45 -35.44 -23.50
N ASP A 121 -19.40 -35.74 -24.23
CA ASP A 121 -18.49 -34.85 -24.88
C ASP A 121 -19.28 -33.91 -25.81
N GLY A 122 -19.29 -32.63 -25.51
CA GLY A 122 -19.98 -31.62 -26.26
C GLY A 122 -19.34 -30.28 -26.05
N VAL A 123 -18.12 -30.12 -26.58
CA VAL A 123 -17.44 -28.85 -26.74
C VAL A 123 -18.37 -27.87 -27.45
N LEU A 124 -18.98 -26.98 -26.72
CA LEU A 124 -19.51 -25.74 -27.28
C LEU A 124 -18.47 -24.65 -27.06
N GLU A 125 -17.46 -24.62 -27.93
CA GLU A 125 -16.74 -23.41 -28.26
C GLU A 125 -17.75 -22.38 -28.79
N ARG A 126 -18.43 -21.67 -27.88
CA ARG A 126 -19.01 -20.39 -28.25
C ARG A 126 -17.89 -19.37 -28.20
N GLY A 127 -17.19 -19.18 -29.31
CA GLY A 127 -16.33 -18.06 -29.56
C GLY A 127 -17.11 -16.78 -29.25
N PHE A 128 -16.67 -16.03 -28.26
CA PHE A 128 -17.09 -14.66 -28.05
C PHE A 128 -16.49 -13.82 -29.18
N GLY A 129 -17.23 -13.69 -30.28
CA GLY A 129 -16.97 -12.68 -31.26
C GLY A 129 -17.21 -11.29 -30.67
N PRO A 130 -16.50 -10.25 -31.14
CA PRO A 130 -16.77 -8.89 -30.71
C PRO A 130 -18.21 -8.53 -31.01
N VAL A 131 -18.96 -8.03 -30.02
CA VAL A 131 -20.31 -7.52 -30.21
C VAL A 131 -20.22 -6.28 -31.05
N ALA A 132 -20.59 -6.38 -32.32
CA ALA A 132 -20.67 -5.26 -33.22
C ALA A 132 -21.84 -4.36 -32.78
N GLY A 133 -21.55 -3.19 -32.22
CA GLY A 133 -22.58 -2.17 -32.00
C GLY A 133 -22.60 -1.47 -30.65
N SER A 134 -21.89 -1.92 -29.60
CA SER A 134 -21.70 -1.13 -28.42
C SER A 134 -20.33 -0.44 -28.50
N SER A 135 -20.24 0.78 -27.99
CA SER A 135 -18.98 1.55 -28.01
C SER A 135 -17.91 0.77 -27.21
N ALA A 136 -17.22 -0.12 -27.90
CA ALA A 136 -16.20 -1.02 -27.33
C ALA A 136 -15.00 -0.29 -26.69
N GLY A 137 -14.96 1.04 -26.77
CA GLY A 137 -13.96 1.89 -26.12
C GLY A 137 -14.37 2.39 -24.73
N GLY A 138 -15.65 2.28 -24.35
CA GLY A 138 -16.18 3.00 -23.19
C GLY A 138 -15.94 2.34 -21.82
N ALA A 139 -15.69 1.04 -21.73
CA ALA A 139 -15.60 0.37 -20.43
C ALA A 139 -14.41 0.87 -19.60
N ARG A 140 -13.24 0.96 -20.20
CA ARG A 140 -12.03 1.43 -19.53
C ARG A 140 -12.11 2.92 -19.24
N GLU A 141 -12.59 3.72 -20.20
CA GLU A 141 -12.80 5.17 -20.04
C GLU A 141 -13.79 5.46 -18.92
N ALA A 142 -14.90 4.74 -18.81
CA ALA A 142 -15.89 4.90 -17.73
C ALA A 142 -15.27 4.63 -16.37
N VAL A 143 -14.59 3.50 -16.18
CA VAL A 143 -13.97 3.12 -14.90
C VAL A 143 -12.81 4.06 -14.56
N VAL A 144 -11.93 4.38 -15.49
CA VAL A 144 -10.81 5.29 -15.25
C VAL A 144 -11.32 6.69 -14.93
N GLY A 145 -12.33 7.19 -15.66
CA GLY A 145 -12.94 8.50 -15.42
C GLY A 145 -13.55 8.62 -14.02
N GLU A 146 -14.33 7.61 -13.61
CA GLU A 146 -14.90 7.53 -12.26
C GLU A 146 -13.83 7.55 -11.17
N VAL A 147 -12.80 6.71 -11.31
CA VAL A 147 -11.70 6.62 -10.33
C VAL A 147 -10.88 7.90 -10.29
N LEU A 148 -10.63 8.55 -11.43
CA LEU A 148 -9.96 9.83 -11.47
C LEU A 148 -10.75 10.92 -10.75
N GLY A 149 -12.09 10.91 -10.85
CA GLY A 149 -12.93 11.82 -10.06
C GLY A 149 -12.76 11.62 -8.55
N ARG A 150 -12.68 10.36 -8.09
CA ARG A 150 -12.41 10.04 -6.67
C ARG A 150 -11.00 10.45 -6.25
N ILE A 151 -10.00 10.22 -7.09
CA ILE A 151 -8.61 10.63 -6.86
C ILE A 151 -8.49 12.16 -6.76
N ASP A 152 -9.17 12.91 -7.65
CA ASP A 152 -9.18 14.37 -7.62
C ASP A 152 -9.83 14.90 -6.33
N ALA A 153 -10.94 14.30 -5.91
CA ALA A 153 -11.59 14.64 -4.64
C ALA A 153 -10.67 14.36 -3.44
N ALA A 154 -10.01 13.19 -3.42
CA ALA A 154 -9.08 12.81 -2.36
C ALA A 154 -7.86 13.76 -2.31
N ALA A 155 -7.35 14.19 -3.46
CA ALA A 155 -6.25 15.15 -3.56
C ALA A 155 -6.66 16.61 -3.22
N GLY A 156 -7.91 16.86 -2.83
CA GLY A 156 -8.40 18.20 -2.53
C GLY A 156 -8.54 19.10 -3.76
N LEU A 157 -8.53 18.51 -4.95
CA LEU A 157 -8.68 19.20 -6.22
C LEU A 157 -10.19 19.34 -6.55
N GLY A 158 -10.94 19.99 -5.66
CA GLY A 158 -12.39 20.21 -5.81
C GLY A 158 -12.71 21.02 -7.06
N GLY A 159 -13.51 20.42 -7.94
CA GLY A 159 -13.97 21.02 -9.19
C GLY A 159 -13.47 20.25 -10.41
N HIS A 160 -14.35 20.11 -11.38
CA HIS A 160 -14.04 19.52 -12.70
C HIS A 160 -12.76 20.15 -13.25
N ARG A 161 -11.64 19.46 -13.14
CA ARG A 161 -10.48 19.84 -13.95
C ARG A 161 -10.80 19.45 -15.39
N ASP A 162 -10.57 20.36 -16.33
CA ASP A 162 -10.61 20.12 -17.78
C ASP A 162 -9.57 19.09 -18.26
N GLY A 163 -8.91 18.39 -17.35
CA GLY A 163 -8.05 17.23 -17.60
C GLY A 163 -8.91 16.01 -17.85
N GLY A 164 -9.42 15.84 -19.06
CA GLY A 164 -10.17 14.68 -19.49
C GLY A 164 -9.48 13.34 -19.17
N CYS A 165 -10.18 12.24 -19.39
CA CYS A 165 -9.61 10.91 -19.34
C CYS A 165 -8.39 10.84 -20.30
N PRO A 166 -7.23 10.29 -19.89
CA PRO A 166 -6.11 10.14 -20.80
C PRO A 166 -6.49 9.24 -21.98
N ALA A 167 -5.78 9.34 -23.09
CA ALA A 167 -5.95 8.39 -24.19
C ALA A 167 -5.62 6.98 -23.69
N LEU A 168 -6.60 6.08 -23.69
CA LEU A 168 -6.51 4.73 -23.16
C LEU A 168 -6.41 3.70 -24.30
N ALA A 169 -5.63 2.64 -24.08
CA ALA A 169 -5.68 1.48 -24.96
C ALA A 169 -7.09 0.86 -24.94
N PRO A 170 -7.70 0.58 -26.11
CA PRO A 170 -9.07 0.09 -26.19
C PRO A 170 -9.21 -1.32 -25.61
N VAL A 171 -10.42 -1.63 -25.12
CA VAL A 171 -10.80 -2.95 -24.61
C VAL A 171 -11.98 -3.44 -25.46
N PRO A 172 -11.96 -4.70 -25.98
CA PRO A 172 -12.96 -5.21 -26.92
C PRO A 172 -14.30 -5.64 -26.24
N TYR A 173 -14.50 -5.29 -24.97
CA TYR A 173 -15.69 -5.66 -24.18
C TYR A 173 -16.28 -4.44 -23.50
N ASP A 174 -17.58 -4.40 -23.31
CA ASP A 174 -18.25 -3.46 -22.42
C ASP A 174 -18.07 -3.86 -20.94
N LEU A 175 -18.40 -2.94 -20.03
CA LEU A 175 -18.22 -3.13 -18.60
C LEU A 175 -19.14 -4.23 -18.05
N ASP A 176 -20.37 -4.34 -18.54
CA ASP A 176 -21.35 -5.34 -18.08
C ASP A 176 -20.88 -6.75 -18.43
N THR A 177 -20.38 -6.95 -19.65
CA THR A 177 -19.78 -8.22 -20.08
C THR A 177 -18.57 -8.59 -19.23
N LEU A 178 -17.68 -7.63 -18.94
CA LEU A 178 -16.53 -7.87 -18.07
C LEU A 178 -16.94 -8.19 -16.65
N THR A 179 -17.91 -7.46 -16.11
CA THR A 179 -18.44 -7.68 -14.76
C THR A 179 -19.12 -9.03 -14.63
N ALA A 180 -19.93 -9.41 -15.60
CA ALA A 180 -20.60 -10.72 -15.61
C ALA A 180 -19.58 -11.88 -15.68
N ARG A 181 -18.45 -11.69 -16.39
CA ARG A 181 -17.42 -12.71 -16.57
C ARG A 181 -16.45 -12.80 -15.40
N LEU A 182 -16.01 -11.68 -14.85
CA LEU A 182 -14.89 -11.60 -13.91
C LEU A 182 -15.34 -11.21 -12.49
N GLY A 183 -16.57 -10.75 -12.32
CA GLY A 183 -17.02 -10.04 -11.14
C GLY A 183 -16.58 -8.56 -11.14
N SER A 184 -17.30 -7.71 -10.41
CA SER A 184 -17.10 -6.26 -10.40
C SER A 184 -15.65 -5.87 -10.03
N ASP A 185 -15.12 -6.42 -8.94
CA ASP A 185 -13.80 -6.08 -8.43
C ASP A 185 -12.66 -6.45 -9.39
N GLU A 186 -12.74 -7.66 -10.00
CA GLU A 186 -11.71 -8.09 -10.94
C GLU A 186 -11.80 -7.31 -12.25
N ALA A 187 -13.00 -7.04 -12.75
CA ALA A 187 -13.20 -6.22 -13.94
C ALA A 187 -12.58 -4.82 -13.75
N ARG A 188 -12.84 -4.17 -12.62
CA ARG A 188 -12.25 -2.86 -12.30
C ARG A 188 -10.73 -2.94 -12.18
N TRP A 189 -10.22 -3.94 -11.47
CA TRP A 189 -8.78 -4.11 -11.27
C TRP A 189 -8.02 -4.26 -12.58
N VAL A 190 -8.47 -5.12 -13.47
CA VAL A 190 -7.79 -5.36 -14.76
C VAL A 190 -7.81 -4.15 -15.68
N LEU A 191 -8.85 -3.31 -15.60
CA LEU A 191 -8.96 -2.06 -16.36
C LEU A 191 -8.07 -0.94 -15.82
N LEU A 192 -7.82 -0.92 -14.50
CA LEU A 192 -7.06 0.14 -13.80
C LEU A 192 -5.57 -0.17 -13.69
N ARG A 193 -5.16 -1.45 -13.68
CA ARG A 193 -3.79 -1.88 -13.42
C ARG A 193 -2.79 -1.46 -14.50
N PRO A 194 -3.09 -1.56 -15.82
CA PRO A 194 -2.16 -1.14 -16.86
C PRO A 194 -2.07 0.40 -16.96
N ALA A 195 -0.89 0.91 -17.34
CA ALA A 195 -0.77 2.33 -17.67
C ALA A 195 -1.69 2.69 -18.85
N ALA A 196 -2.01 3.97 -19.05
CA ALA A 196 -3.02 4.43 -20.00
C ALA A 196 -2.87 3.81 -21.40
N HIS A 197 -1.67 3.79 -21.94
CA HIS A 197 -1.34 3.30 -23.29
C HIS A 197 -1.05 1.80 -23.35
N ASP A 198 -0.94 1.12 -22.21
CA ASP A 198 -0.67 -0.31 -22.17
C ASP A 198 -1.93 -1.12 -22.45
N PRO A 199 -1.84 -2.24 -23.19
CA PRO A 199 -2.97 -3.11 -23.43
C PRO A 199 -3.44 -3.80 -22.16
N VAL A 200 -4.77 -3.93 -22.04
CA VAL A 200 -5.39 -4.67 -20.94
C VAL A 200 -5.30 -6.17 -21.22
N ARG A 201 -4.72 -6.91 -20.28
CA ARG A 201 -4.68 -8.38 -20.32
C ARG A 201 -5.79 -8.93 -19.44
N LEU A 202 -6.75 -9.60 -20.07
CA LEU A 202 -7.88 -10.20 -19.36
C LEU A 202 -7.53 -11.60 -18.93
N PRO A 203 -7.76 -11.99 -17.67
CA PRO A 203 -7.62 -13.38 -17.23
C PRO A 203 -8.75 -14.22 -17.85
N GLU A 204 -8.47 -15.48 -18.12
CA GLU A 204 -9.48 -16.42 -18.65
C GLU A 204 -10.61 -16.65 -17.64
N ARG A 205 -10.26 -16.73 -16.36
CA ARG A 205 -11.21 -16.87 -15.24
C ARG A 205 -10.73 -16.04 -14.05
N PRO A 206 -11.66 -15.51 -13.22
CA PRO A 206 -11.29 -14.92 -11.95
C PRO A 206 -10.71 -16.02 -11.04
N VAL A 207 -9.52 -15.80 -10.50
CA VAL A 207 -8.86 -16.78 -9.65
C VAL A 207 -8.63 -16.17 -8.28
N GLN A 208 -9.24 -16.74 -7.24
CA GLN A 208 -8.96 -16.43 -5.84
C GLN A 208 -7.70 -17.19 -5.39
N ARG A 209 -6.56 -16.73 -5.82
CA ARG A 209 -5.23 -17.29 -5.45
C ARG A 209 -4.28 -16.16 -5.15
N GLU A 210 -3.28 -16.43 -4.33
CA GLU A 210 -2.22 -15.46 -3.98
C GLU A 210 -1.45 -14.92 -5.20
N SER A 211 -1.46 -15.65 -6.31
CA SER A 211 -0.89 -15.20 -7.58
C SER A 211 -1.73 -14.12 -8.28
N ASN A 212 -2.99 -13.90 -7.86
CA ASN A 212 -3.82 -12.80 -8.34
C ASN A 212 -3.52 -11.54 -7.51
N PRO A 213 -2.97 -10.47 -8.10
CA PRO A 213 -2.60 -9.26 -7.36
C PRO A 213 -3.78 -8.60 -6.64
N ARG A 214 -4.97 -8.54 -7.26
CA ARG A 214 -6.17 -8.03 -6.61
C ARG A 214 -6.52 -8.82 -5.34
N PHE A 215 -6.62 -10.14 -5.48
CA PHE A 215 -6.91 -11.02 -4.36
C PHE A 215 -5.89 -10.84 -3.23
N ARG A 216 -4.60 -10.74 -3.57
CA ARG A 216 -3.52 -10.53 -2.61
C ARG A 216 -3.68 -9.24 -1.82
N VAL A 217 -4.07 -8.13 -2.47
CA VAL A 217 -4.35 -6.85 -1.80
C VAL A 217 -5.56 -6.96 -0.87
N GLN A 218 -6.66 -7.55 -1.33
CA GLN A 218 -7.84 -7.78 -0.50
C GLN A 218 -7.54 -8.73 0.66
N TYR A 219 -6.73 -9.75 0.45
CA TYR A 219 -6.32 -10.68 1.49
C TYR A 219 -5.44 -10.00 2.56
N ALA A 220 -4.51 -9.13 2.16
CA ALA A 220 -3.74 -8.34 3.11
C ALA A 220 -4.64 -7.44 3.99
N CYS A 221 -5.63 -6.79 3.37
CA CYS A 221 -6.62 -5.97 4.09
C CYS A 221 -7.46 -6.82 5.08
N ALA A 222 -8.00 -7.95 4.64
CA ALA A 222 -8.78 -8.86 5.49
C ALA A 222 -7.92 -9.45 6.61
N ARG A 223 -6.65 -9.80 6.33
CA ARG A 223 -5.69 -10.32 7.33
C ARG A 223 -5.39 -9.28 8.41
N ALA A 224 -5.14 -8.02 8.03
CA ALA A 224 -4.93 -6.95 9.00
C ALA A 224 -6.14 -6.78 9.94
N ARG A 225 -7.36 -6.78 9.39
CA ARG A 225 -8.60 -6.72 10.18
C ARG A 225 -8.79 -7.94 11.08
N ALA A 226 -8.45 -9.14 10.60
CA ALA A 226 -8.51 -10.36 11.40
C ALA A 226 -7.54 -10.30 12.60
N LEU A 227 -6.34 -9.75 12.43
CA LEU A 227 -5.38 -9.56 13.52
C LEU A 227 -5.96 -8.67 14.63
N VAL A 228 -6.64 -7.58 14.27
CA VAL A 228 -7.29 -6.68 15.24
C VAL A 228 -8.42 -7.38 15.99
N ARG A 229 -9.28 -8.13 15.27
CA ARG A 229 -10.35 -8.92 15.91
C ARG A 229 -9.80 -9.96 16.87
N ASN A 230 -8.82 -10.75 16.43
CA ASN A 230 -8.22 -11.81 17.26
C ASN A 230 -7.52 -11.24 18.49
N ALA A 231 -6.88 -10.07 18.38
CA ALA A 231 -6.30 -9.38 19.53
C ALA A 231 -7.38 -8.96 20.54
N GLY A 232 -8.55 -8.48 20.06
CA GLY A 232 -9.71 -8.19 20.90
C GLY A 232 -10.22 -9.41 21.66
N GLU A 233 -10.27 -10.58 20.99
CA GLU A 233 -10.62 -11.86 21.65
C GLU A 233 -9.59 -12.28 22.71
N LEU A 234 -8.31 -11.93 22.50
CA LEU A 234 -7.23 -12.15 23.46
C LEU A 234 -7.17 -11.06 24.57
N GLY A 235 -8.09 -10.10 24.56
CA GLY A 235 -8.22 -9.06 25.58
C GLY A 235 -7.21 -7.92 25.47
N PHE A 236 -6.67 -7.61 24.29
CA PHE A 236 -5.81 -6.45 24.09
C PHE A 236 -6.12 -5.69 22.79
N VAL A 237 -5.71 -4.43 22.75
CA VAL A 237 -5.94 -3.52 21.63
C VAL A 237 -4.62 -3.02 21.06
N SER A 238 -4.68 -2.46 19.87
CA SER A 238 -3.55 -1.80 19.21
C SER A 238 -3.15 -0.53 19.96
N GLU A 239 -1.86 -0.28 20.04
CA GLU A 239 -1.30 0.93 20.65
C GLU A 239 -0.02 1.32 19.89
N PRO A 240 0.03 2.50 19.24
CA PRO A 240 1.22 2.95 18.52
C PRO A 240 2.44 3.06 19.44
N GLY A 241 3.52 2.35 19.10
CA GLY A 241 4.72 2.26 19.92
C GLY A 241 5.90 1.68 19.14
N ASP A 242 6.93 1.28 19.85
CA ASP A 242 8.09 0.60 19.30
C ASP A 242 7.73 -0.85 18.92
N VAL A 243 7.91 -1.19 17.64
CA VAL A 243 7.64 -2.54 17.12
C VAL A 243 8.74 -3.55 17.46
N GLY A 244 9.85 -3.10 18.04
CA GLY A 244 10.99 -3.91 18.48
C GLY A 244 11.75 -4.58 17.34
N GLU A 245 12.99 -4.95 17.64
CA GLU A 245 13.83 -5.80 16.76
C GLU A 245 13.88 -7.26 17.23
N GLU A 246 12.95 -7.71 18.07
CA GLU A 246 13.04 -9.04 18.69
C GLU A 246 12.95 -10.15 17.64
N HIS A 247 14.10 -10.75 17.41
CA HIS A 247 14.23 -12.02 16.74
C HIS A 247 13.62 -13.13 17.60
N PRO A 248 12.75 -14.02 17.09
CA PRO A 248 12.15 -15.10 17.87
C PRO A 248 13.14 -16.10 18.47
N ALA A 249 14.44 -15.98 18.17
CA ALA A 249 15.51 -16.82 18.71
C ALA A 249 15.91 -16.50 20.17
N ALA A 250 15.44 -15.40 20.78
CA ALA A 250 15.83 -15.01 22.13
C ALA A 250 15.02 -15.71 23.24
N VAL A 251 14.00 -16.51 22.93
CA VAL A 251 13.14 -17.19 23.94
C VAL A 251 13.68 -18.58 24.32
N ALA A 252 14.72 -19.08 23.69
CA ALA A 252 15.43 -20.28 24.11
C ALA A 252 16.52 -19.91 25.14
N GLY A 253 16.09 -19.44 26.31
CA GLY A 253 16.97 -19.23 27.47
C GLY A 253 17.51 -20.54 27.99
N VAL A 254 18.71 -20.94 27.57
CA VAL A 254 19.57 -21.85 28.31
C VAL A 254 20.82 -21.03 28.67
N ALA A 255 20.96 -20.88 29.99
CA ALA A 255 22.16 -20.34 30.58
C ALA A 255 23.39 -21.08 30.08
N ALA A 256 24.31 -20.37 29.40
CA ALA A 256 25.63 -20.85 29.12
C ALA A 256 26.65 -19.78 29.48
N ASP A 257 27.52 -20.16 30.39
CA ASP A 257 28.71 -19.53 30.91
C ASP A 257 29.35 -18.40 30.12
N ALA A 258 29.57 -17.31 30.81
CA ALA A 258 30.34 -16.15 30.39
C ALA A 258 31.83 -16.50 30.18
N ARG A 259 32.32 -16.42 28.93
CA ARG A 259 33.71 -16.16 28.64
C ARG A 259 33.88 -14.79 28.01
N PRO A 260 34.87 -13.97 28.42
CA PRO A 260 35.06 -12.63 27.87
C PRO A 260 35.55 -12.72 26.41
N ALA A 261 34.74 -12.22 25.49
CA ALA A 261 35.06 -12.14 24.08
C ALA A 261 35.93 -10.93 23.76
N SER A 262 36.99 -11.19 23.02
CA SER A 262 37.95 -10.27 22.41
C SER A 262 37.24 -9.23 21.52
N GLN A 263 37.81 -8.01 21.50
CA GLN A 263 37.32 -6.88 20.72
C GLN A 263 37.16 -7.20 19.22
N PRO A 264 36.06 -6.80 18.57
CA PRO A 264 35.91 -6.94 17.13
C PRO A 264 36.68 -5.86 16.37
N SER A 265 37.46 -6.29 15.39
CA SER A 265 38.14 -5.42 14.42
C SER A 265 37.15 -4.61 13.55
N PRO A 266 37.46 -3.35 13.17
CA PRO A 266 36.55 -2.49 12.42
C PRO A 266 36.66 -2.74 10.90
N ARG A 267 36.14 -3.84 10.42
CA ARG A 267 35.98 -4.08 8.97
C ARG A 267 34.80 -5.00 8.74
N HIS A 268 33.61 -4.40 8.72
CA HIS A 268 32.47 -4.81 7.89
C HIS A 268 31.37 -3.79 8.20
N ALA A 269 31.09 -2.92 7.24
CA ALA A 269 29.81 -2.21 7.24
C ALA A 269 28.73 -3.32 7.13
N ALA A 270 28.20 -3.72 8.27
CA ALA A 270 27.18 -4.74 8.34
C ALA A 270 25.97 -4.23 7.54
N ALA A 271 25.60 -4.99 6.52
CA ALA A 271 24.30 -4.81 5.88
C ALA A 271 23.25 -4.86 6.99
N ALA A 272 22.34 -3.89 7.04
CA ALA A 272 21.25 -3.87 8.00
C ALA A 272 20.55 -5.24 7.99
N PRO A 273 20.21 -5.81 9.16
CA PRO A 273 19.56 -7.10 9.24
C PRO A 273 18.31 -7.12 8.35
N VAL A 274 18.02 -8.26 7.75
CA VAL A 274 16.91 -8.44 6.77
C VAL A 274 15.57 -7.98 7.38
N THR A 275 15.39 -8.19 8.67
CA THR A 275 14.23 -7.80 9.47
C THR A 275 13.96 -6.30 9.47
N SER A 276 14.99 -5.46 9.59
CA SER A 276 14.79 -4.01 9.52
C SER A 276 14.41 -3.51 8.12
N ARG A 277 14.67 -4.28 7.07
CA ARG A 277 14.30 -3.93 5.70
C ARG A 277 12.80 -4.09 5.42
N SER A 278 12.16 -5.16 5.94
CA SER A 278 10.71 -5.38 5.74
C SER A 278 9.90 -4.31 6.48
N LEU A 279 10.28 -3.96 7.69
CA LEU A 279 9.68 -2.88 8.48
C LEU A 279 9.83 -1.53 7.76
N HIS A 280 11.05 -1.19 7.34
CA HIS A 280 11.32 0.07 6.65
C HIS A 280 10.57 0.18 5.32
N ALA A 281 10.49 -0.91 4.54
CA ALA A 281 9.75 -0.93 3.28
C ALA A 281 8.26 -0.66 3.51
N LEU A 282 7.64 -1.30 4.52
CA LEU A 282 6.25 -1.08 4.87
C LEU A 282 6.02 0.37 5.35
N GLN A 283 6.86 0.87 6.26
CA GLN A 283 6.82 2.25 6.74
C GLN A 283 6.85 3.26 5.59
N THR A 284 7.78 3.08 4.63
CA THR A 284 7.93 3.97 3.47
C THR A 284 6.65 3.98 2.63
N LEU A 285 6.05 2.82 2.39
CA LEU A 285 4.82 2.72 1.63
C LEU A 285 3.64 3.39 2.34
N LEU A 286 3.49 3.20 3.65
CA LEU A 286 2.44 3.90 4.40
C LEU A 286 2.64 5.42 4.35
N ALA A 287 3.86 5.91 4.57
CA ALA A 287 4.18 7.33 4.57
C ALA A 287 4.00 8.00 3.20
N THR A 288 4.25 7.27 2.11
CA THR A 288 4.19 7.82 0.75
C THR A 288 2.79 7.75 0.11
N TYR A 289 1.84 7.06 0.73
CA TYR A 289 0.48 6.88 0.19
C TYR A 289 -0.20 8.21 -0.19
N PRO A 290 -0.21 9.27 0.66
CA PRO A 290 -0.81 10.56 0.28
C PRO A 290 -0.16 11.16 -0.97
N SER A 291 1.18 11.09 -1.06
CA SER A 291 1.92 11.60 -2.23
C SER A 291 1.61 10.82 -3.50
N VAL A 292 1.34 9.51 -3.40
CA VAL A 292 0.94 8.70 -4.56
C VAL A 292 -0.42 9.14 -5.10
N ILE A 293 -1.38 9.45 -4.24
CA ILE A 293 -2.70 9.99 -4.63
C ILE A 293 -2.51 11.32 -5.36
N ASP A 294 -1.73 12.24 -4.81
CA ASP A 294 -1.42 13.52 -5.44
C ASP A 294 -0.78 13.36 -6.84
N VAL A 295 0.17 12.43 -6.96
CA VAL A 295 0.84 12.17 -8.24
C VAL A 295 -0.12 11.52 -9.22
N ALA A 296 -0.97 10.58 -8.77
CA ALA A 296 -1.98 9.94 -9.59
C ALA A 296 -2.99 10.97 -10.13
N ALA A 297 -3.44 11.92 -9.29
CA ALA A 297 -4.30 13.02 -9.70
C ALA A 297 -3.65 13.90 -10.78
N ARG A 298 -2.43 14.36 -10.52
CA ARG A 298 -1.71 15.25 -11.47
C ARG A 298 -1.41 14.61 -12.82
N LEU A 299 -1.02 13.34 -12.81
CA LEU A 299 -0.63 12.59 -14.02
C LEU A 299 -1.79 11.85 -14.67
N ARG A 300 -3.00 11.94 -14.10
CA ARG A 300 -4.18 11.18 -14.57
C ARG A 300 -3.90 9.68 -14.69
N ALA A 301 -3.20 9.11 -13.68
CA ALA A 301 -2.60 7.78 -13.72
C ALA A 301 -3.06 6.93 -12.53
N PRO A 302 -4.29 6.37 -12.52
CA PRO A 302 -4.82 5.54 -11.43
C PRO A 302 -4.03 4.24 -11.22
N ASP A 303 -3.32 3.74 -12.24
CA ASP A 303 -2.42 2.59 -12.15
C ASP A 303 -1.33 2.75 -11.09
N ARG A 304 -0.96 3.98 -10.74
CA ARG A 304 -0.02 4.27 -9.66
C ARG A 304 -0.56 3.88 -8.30
N VAL A 305 -1.84 4.12 -8.05
CA VAL A 305 -2.51 3.68 -6.82
C VAL A 305 -2.55 2.16 -6.78
N VAL A 306 -2.94 1.51 -7.87
CA VAL A 306 -2.98 0.03 -7.97
C VAL A 306 -1.61 -0.57 -7.62
N ARG A 307 -0.53 -0.10 -8.25
CA ARG A 307 0.83 -0.60 -8.00
C ARG A 307 1.29 -0.33 -6.57
N HIS A 308 0.88 0.80 -6.00
CA HIS A 308 1.19 1.11 -4.61
C HIS A 308 0.52 0.14 -3.65
N LEU A 309 -0.74 -0.22 -3.88
CA LEU A 309 -1.45 -1.22 -3.09
C LEU A 309 -0.82 -2.61 -3.22
N GLU A 310 -0.43 -3.02 -4.43
CA GLU A 310 0.32 -4.28 -4.65
C GLU A 310 1.61 -4.30 -3.80
N ALA A 311 2.39 -3.23 -3.88
CA ALA A 311 3.64 -3.12 -3.12
C ALA A 311 3.40 -3.09 -1.60
N THR A 312 2.34 -2.41 -1.14
CA THR A 312 1.96 -2.35 0.28
C THR A 312 1.55 -3.71 0.81
N ALA A 313 0.73 -4.47 0.06
CA ALA A 313 0.34 -5.83 0.43
C ALA A 313 1.56 -6.76 0.51
N ASP A 314 2.48 -6.67 -0.46
CA ASP A 314 3.71 -7.45 -0.45
C ASP A 314 4.65 -7.11 0.71
N ALA A 315 4.75 -5.83 1.06
CA ALA A 315 5.55 -5.39 2.20
C ALA A 315 4.90 -5.80 3.53
N PHE A 316 3.56 -5.72 3.61
CA PHE A 316 2.79 -6.16 4.77
C PHE A 316 3.03 -7.65 5.08
N PHE A 317 2.93 -8.53 4.08
CA PHE A 317 3.16 -9.96 4.31
C PHE A 317 4.59 -10.25 4.74
N ARG A 318 5.60 -9.67 4.07
CA ARG A 318 7.01 -9.83 4.48
C ARG A 318 7.26 -9.35 5.90
N TRP A 319 6.71 -8.19 6.26
CA TRP A 319 6.83 -7.67 7.61
C TRP A 319 6.11 -8.56 8.63
N HIS A 320 4.89 -9.02 8.31
CA HIS A 320 4.09 -9.88 9.19
C HIS A 320 4.78 -11.21 9.49
N ASP A 321 5.51 -11.78 8.51
CA ASP A 321 6.27 -13.02 8.69
C ASP A 321 7.47 -12.80 9.62
N ASP A 322 8.13 -11.63 9.53
CA ASP A 322 9.27 -11.27 10.37
C ASP A 322 8.86 -10.82 11.79
N PHE A 323 7.69 -10.17 11.91
CA PHE A 323 7.20 -9.53 13.15
C PHE A 323 5.74 -9.92 13.46
N PRO A 324 5.49 -11.12 14.01
CA PRO A 324 4.13 -11.53 14.37
C PRO A 324 3.47 -10.56 15.35
N PRO A 325 2.26 -10.02 15.05
CA PRO A 325 1.58 -9.07 15.95
C PRO A 325 0.91 -9.72 17.16
N LEU A 326 0.60 -11.01 17.09
CA LEU A 326 -0.07 -11.73 18.17
C LEU A 326 0.92 -12.54 18.99
N PRO A 327 0.71 -12.66 20.31
CA PRO A 327 1.51 -13.53 21.16
C PRO A 327 1.34 -15.00 20.77
N VAL A 328 2.40 -15.81 20.96
CA VAL A 328 2.41 -17.23 20.61
C VAL A 328 2.35 -18.07 21.88
N GLY A 329 1.51 -19.10 21.90
CA GLY A 329 1.37 -20.03 23.04
C GLY A 329 0.83 -19.35 24.29
N GLU A 330 1.51 -19.51 25.43
CA GLU A 330 1.11 -18.94 26.74
C GLU A 330 1.64 -17.52 26.98
N GLN A 331 2.20 -16.86 25.97
CA GLN A 331 2.73 -15.50 26.13
C GLN A 331 1.61 -14.50 26.40
N LYS A 332 1.82 -13.62 27.37
CA LYS A 332 0.93 -12.49 27.61
C LYS A 332 1.20 -11.39 26.56
N PRO A 333 0.17 -10.63 26.16
CA PRO A 333 0.36 -9.47 25.33
C PRO A 333 1.34 -8.45 25.92
N LEU A 334 2.41 -8.15 25.20
CA LEU A 334 3.42 -7.16 25.56
C LEU A 334 3.19 -5.85 24.78
N ALA A 335 3.88 -4.78 25.16
CA ALA A 335 3.85 -3.50 24.45
C ALA A 335 4.22 -3.65 22.94
N VAL A 336 5.21 -4.50 22.64
CA VAL A 336 5.63 -4.80 21.25
C VAL A 336 4.51 -5.43 20.43
N HIS A 337 3.68 -6.31 21.01
CA HIS A 337 2.53 -6.90 20.30
C HIS A 337 1.48 -5.84 19.98
N ARG A 338 1.21 -4.91 20.92
CA ARG A 338 0.29 -3.78 20.70
C ARG A 338 0.79 -2.84 19.61
N ALA A 339 2.10 -2.54 19.61
CA ALA A 339 2.72 -1.69 18.58
C ALA A 339 2.71 -2.35 17.19
N ARG A 340 3.01 -3.64 17.10
CA ARG A 340 2.90 -4.42 15.87
C ARG A 340 1.46 -4.51 15.38
N LEU A 341 0.52 -4.68 16.27
CA LEU A 341 -0.91 -4.68 15.95
C LEU A 341 -1.34 -3.32 15.39
N ALA A 342 -0.88 -2.21 15.98
CA ALA A 342 -1.17 -0.87 15.48
C ALA A 342 -0.60 -0.63 14.07
N LEU A 343 0.59 -1.15 13.77
CA LEU A 343 1.15 -1.08 12.41
C LEU A 343 0.36 -1.96 11.42
N ALA A 344 -0.12 -3.14 11.85
CA ALA A 344 -0.99 -3.98 11.04
C ALA A 344 -2.32 -3.28 10.73
N GLU A 345 -2.93 -2.64 11.74
CA GLU A 345 -4.18 -1.88 11.60
C GLU A 345 -4.01 -0.68 10.66
N ALA A 346 -2.93 0.09 10.81
CA ALA A 346 -2.59 1.19 9.92
C ALA A 346 -2.39 0.72 8.46
N SER A 347 -1.75 -0.44 8.28
CA SER A 347 -1.59 -1.05 6.96
C SER A 347 -2.94 -1.44 6.35
N GLY A 348 -3.82 -2.05 7.15
CA GLY A 348 -5.19 -2.37 6.76
C GLY A 348 -6.00 -1.14 6.37
N THR A 349 -5.85 -0.03 7.09
CA THR A 349 -6.48 1.26 6.80
C THR A 349 -6.04 1.80 5.44
N VAL A 350 -4.74 1.85 5.16
CA VAL A 350 -4.21 2.32 3.85
C VAL A 350 -4.70 1.44 2.70
N LEU A 351 -4.66 0.11 2.87
CA LEU A 351 -5.16 -0.83 1.85
C LEU A 351 -6.66 -0.65 1.60
N ALA A 352 -7.47 -0.51 2.66
CA ALA A 352 -8.90 -0.29 2.54
C ALA A 352 -9.23 1.04 1.85
N ASN A 353 -8.53 2.12 2.22
CA ASN A 353 -8.71 3.44 1.61
C ASN A 353 -8.38 3.40 0.11
N GLY A 354 -7.27 2.76 -0.25
CA GLY A 354 -6.88 2.61 -1.65
C GLY A 354 -7.85 1.75 -2.46
N LEU A 355 -8.33 0.64 -1.92
CA LEU A 355 -9.35 -0.19 -2.57
C LEU A 355 -10.65 0.59 -2.81
N ARG A 356 -11.15 1.31 -1.79
CA ARG A 356 -12.33 2.18 -1.92
C ARG A 356 -12.14 3.28 -2.96
N LEU A 357 -10.96 3.90 -2.99
CA LEU A 357 -10.62 4.92 -3.98
C LEU A 357 -10.72 4.36 -5.42
N LEU A 358 -10.33 3.12 -5.62
CA LEU A 358 -10.44 2.42 -6.90
C LEU A 358 -11.86 1.87 -7.16
N GLY A 359 -12.79 1.99 -6.21
CA GLY A 359 -14.14 1.42 -6.31
C GLY A 359 -14.14 -0.12 -6.25
N ILE A 360 -13.22 -0.69 -5.48
CA ILE A 360 -13.05 -2.12 -5.28
C ILE A 360 -13.36 -2.44 -3.83
N SER A 361 -14.01 -3.55 -3.58
CA SER A 361 -14.41 -3.95 -2.24
C SER A 361 -13.20 -4.19 -1.34
N ALA A 362 -13.32 -3.82 -0.06
CA ALA A 362 -12.35 -4.08 0.99
C ALA A 362 -12.99 -5.02 2.02
N PRO A 363 -13.08 -6.34 1.75
CA PRO A 363 -13.83 -7.27 2.58
C PRO A 363 -13.19 -7.42 3.97
N ALA A 364 -14.03 -7.64 4.97
CA ALA A 364 -13.58 -7.93 6.33
C ALA A 364 -13.13 -9.40 6.48
N HIS A 365 -13.65 -10.27 5.61
CA HIS A 365 -13.36 -11.71 5.53
C HIS A 365 -13.14 -12.10 4.07
N LEU A 366 -12.29 -13.08 3.82
CA LEU A 366 -12.04 -13.72 2.53
C LEU A 366 -12.02 -15.22 2.71
#